data_a0682a9389dd4d7842a42f5aab177cd3
#
_entry.id   a0682a9389dd4d7842a42f5aab177cd3
#
_cell.length_a   1.000
_cell.length_b   1.000
_cell.length_c   1.000
_cell.angle_alpha   90.00
_cell.angle_beta   90.00
_cell.angle_gamma   90.00
#
_symmetry.space_group_name_H-M   'P 1'
#
loop_
_entity.id
_entity.type
_entity.pdbx_description
1 polymer ?
#
loop_
_entity_poly.entity_id
_entity_poly.type
_entity_poly.pdbx_seq_one_letter_code
_entity_poly.pdbx_strand_id
1 'polypeptide(L)'
;KGERVVGTAQMAGTEMMRVADMKSIEVRVDVGENDITKVKLGDTALVEVDAYNNRKFKGVVYKIANPITATSGVSSAAEVANYKVHIRLLTDSYADLIQENAIFPFRPGMTASADIQTKSKVNVVSVPLNAVTTRDSDGKGKDTKVSSTSNNNAEKEPAKEEVLNEVVFILQKDNKVKMVKVKTDIQDLNFIEVSGLKVGDQVITGPYSIVSKTLKDGSLVKVVTKEKLFEEK
;
A
#
# COMPACT_ATOMS: atom_id res chain seq x y z
N LYS A 1 1.92 25.88 -44.18
CA LYS A 1 1.14 25.05 -45.11
C LYS A 1 2.04 24.70 -46.30
N GLY A 2 2.21 23.40 -46.60
CA GLY A 2 2.95 22.93 -47.76
C GLY A 2 4.41 22.58 -47.53
N GLU A 3 4.85 22.34 -46.30
CA GLU A 3 6.19 21.82 -46.03
C GLU A 3 6.32 20.39 -46.58
N ARG A 4 7.38 20.17 -47.39
CA ARG A 4 7.67 18.84 -47.90
C ARG A 4 8.46 18.02 -46.91
N VAL A 5 7.92 16.89 -46.50
CA VAL A 5 8.63 15.91 -45.69
C VAL A 5 9.27 14.90 -46.63
N VAL A 6 10.58 14.84 -46.64
CA VAL A 6 11.35 13.93 -47.48
C VAL A 6 11.55 12.61 -46.76
N GLY A 7 10.82 11.57 -47.17
CA GLY A 7 11.13 10.19 -46.83
C GLY A 7 12.01 9.60 -47.93
N THR A 8 13.26 9.26 -47.63
CA THR A 8 14.09 8.48 -48.56
C THR A 8 14.06 7.03 -48.14
N ALA A 9 14.13 6.12 -49.10
CA ALA A 9 14.11 4.66 -48.85
C ALA A 9 15.26 4.15 -47.98
N GLN A 10 16.26 5.00 -47.68
CA GLN A 10 17.47 4.66 -46.90
C GLN A 10 17.53 5.35 -45.54
N MET A 11 16.60 6.22 -45.18
CA MET A 11 16.53 6.85 -43.88
C MET A 11 15.17 6.55 -43.24
N ALA A 12 15.17 6.21 -41.95
CA ALA A 12 13.93 6.05 -41.18
C ALA A 12 13.07 7.32 -41.35
N GLY A 13 11.82 7.16 -41.82
CA GLY A 13 10.94 8.27 -42.11
C GLY A 13 10.77 9.18 -40.88
N THR A 14 10.69 10.50 -41.15
CA THR A 14 10.42 11.48 -40.08
C THR A 14 8.98 11.34 -39.59
N GLU A 15 8.79 11.15 -38.27
CA GLU A 15 7.45 11.16 -37.69
C GLU A 15 6.81 12.54 -37.84
N MET A 16 5.71 12.61 -38.57
CA MET A 16 5.06 13.88 -38.91
C MET A 16 4.01 14.30 -37.89
N MET A 17 3.24 13.36 -37.39
CA MET A 17 2.22 13.61 -36.37
C MET A 17 1.82 12.32 -35.65
N ARG A 18 1.28 12.47 -34.47
CA ARG A 18 0.61 11.40 -33.73
C ARG A 18 -0.87 11.72 -33.59
N VAL A 19 -1.72 10.78 -33.92
CA VAL A 19 -3.16 10.88 -33.69
C VAL A 19 -3.54 9.94 -32.55
N ALA A 20 -4.23 10.47 -31.56
CA ALA A 20 -4.66 9.71 -30.40
C ALA A 20 -6.17 9.91 -30.16
N ASP A 21 -6.83 8.85 -29.71
CA ASP A 21 -8.20 8.93 -29.22
C ASP A 21 -8.21 9.41 -27.76
N MET A 22 -8.74 10.61 -27.54
CA MET A 22 -8.81 11.22 -26.20
C MET A 22 -9.93 10.65 -25.33
N LYS A 23 -10.78 9.77 -25.87
CA LYS A 23 -11.85 9.13 -25.09
C LYS A 23 -11.34 7.99 -24.21
N SER A 24 -10.16 7.44 -24.48
CA SER A 24 -9.56 6.35 -23.72
C SER A 24 -8.26 6.81 -23.07
N ILE A 25 -8.32 7.13 -21.81
CA ILE A 25 -7.15 7.56 -21.03
C ILE A 25 -6.50 6.36 -20.34
N GLU A 26 -5.21 6.26 -20.51
CA GLU A 26 -4.36 5.24 -19.95
C GLU A 26 -3.30 5.89 -19.05
N VAL A 27 -3.17 5.36 -17.85
CA VAL A 27 -2.09 5.69 -16.92
C VAL A 27 -1.11 4.52 -16.89
N ARG A 28 0.18 4.82 -17.03
CA ARG A 28 1.26 3.84 -16.97
C ARG A 28 2.03 4.05 -15.70
N VAL A 29 2.07 3.03 -14.85
CA VAL A 29 2.81 3.05 -13.59
C VAL A 29 3.87 1.98 -13.59
N ASP A 30 5.00 2.26 -12.95
CA ASP A 30 6.08 1.31 -12.78
C ASP A 30 5.92 0.62 -11.42
N VAL A 31 5.82 -0.70 -11.45
CA VAL A 31 5.64 -1.55 -10.26
C VAL A 31 6.85 -2.45 -10.10
N GLY A 32 7.42 -2.50 -8.91
CA GLY A 32 8.57 -3.32 -8.59
C GLY A 32 8.27 -4.82 -8.63
N GLU A 33 9.32 -5.64 -8.78
CA GLU A 33 9.23 -7.10 -8.88
C GLU A 33 8.53 -7.74 -7.66
N ASN A 34 8.74 -7.22 -6.46
CA ASN A 34 8.14 -7.77 -5.24
C ASN A 34 6.61 -7.59 -5.18
N ASP A 35 6.09 -6.56 -5.85
CA ASP A 35 4.67 -6.21 -5.78
C ASP A 35 3.88 -6.64 -7.01
N ILE A 36 4.55 -6.82 -8.16
CA ILE A 36 3.87 -7.24 -9.40
C ILE A 36 3.19 -8.60 -9.28
N THR A 37 3.73 -9.49 -8.44
CA THR A 37 3.14 -10.82 -8.17
C THR A 37 1.76 -10.75 -7.53
N LYS A 38 1.46 -9.63 -6.86
CA LYS A 38 0.18 -9.39 -6.19
C LYS A 38 -0.86 -8.76 -7.14
N VAL A 39 -0.40 -8.07 -8.20
CA VAL A 39 -1.26 -7.34 -9.15
C VAL A 39 -1.85 -8.29 -10.18
N LYS A 40 -3.16 -8.20 -10.42
CA LYS A 40 -3.89 -9.00 -11.39
C LYS A 40 -4.60 -8.12 -12.40
N LEU A 41 -4.86 -8.69 -13.57
CA LEU A 41 -5.72 -8.06 -14.55
C LEU A 41 -7.15 -7.94 -13.98
N GLY A 42 -7.74 -6.76 -14.10
CA GLY A 42 -9.05 -6.46 -13.55
C GLY A 42 -9.03 -5.81 -12.16
N ASP A 43 -7.87 -5.70 -11.52
CA ASP A 43 -7.77 -5.02 -10.23
C ASP A 43 -8.17 -3.54 -10.37
N THR A 44 -8.91 -3.04 -9.38
CA THR A 44 -9.30 -1.64 -9.32
C THR A 44 -8.13 -0.80 -8.84
N ALA A 45 -7.92 0.35 -9.45
CA ALA A 45 -6.92 1.31 -9.04
C ALA A 45 -7.54 2.67 -8.75
N LEU A 46 -7.04 3.34 -7.72
CA LEU A 46 -7.32 4.75 -7.45
C LEU A 46 -6.14 5.56 -7.96
N VAL A 47 -6.40 6.38 -8.96
CA VAL A 47 -5.38 7.21 -9.63
C VAL A 47 -5.53 8.64 -9.16
N GLU A 48 -4.45 9.22 -8.70
CA GLU A 48 -4.34 10.62 -8.35
C GLU A 48 -3.41 11.31 -9.34
N VAL A 49 -3.93 12.32 -10.02
CA VAL A 49 -3.19 13.09 -11.03
C VAL A 49 -2.71 14.38 -10.39
N ASP A 50 -1.42 14.69 -10.47
CA ASP A 50 -0.81 15.85 -9.81
C ASP A 50 -1.47 17.18 -10.19
N ALA A 51 -1.99 17.28 -11.41
CA ALA A 51 -2.72 18.47 -11.88
C ALA A 51 -4.09 18.68 -11.18
N TYR A 52 -4.63 17.65 -10.55
CA TYR A 52 -5.94 17.66 -9.88
C TYR A 52 -5.79 17.25 -8.42
N ASN A 53 -5.21 18.12 -7.62
CA ASN A 53 -4.98 17.90 -6.18
C ASN A 53 -6.28 17.46 -5.47
N ASN A 54 -6.15 16.50 -4.56
CA ASN A 54 -7.22 15.95 -3.72
C ASN A 54 -8.35 15.22 -4.48
N ARG A 55 -8.14 14.85 -5.75
CA ARG A 55 -9.13 14.09 -6.52
C ARG A 55 -8.59 12.75 -6.96
N LYS A 56 -9.32 11.69 -6.59
CA LYS A 56 -8.99 10.32 -6.96
C LYS A 56 -9.92 9.85 -8.07
N PHE A 57 -9.33 9.34 -9.13
CA PHE A 57 -10.03 8.78 -10.28
C PHE A 57 -9.99 7.27 -10.20
N LYS A 58 -11.09 6.62 -10.52
CA LYS A 58 -11.15 5.16 -10.56
C LYS A 58 -10.64 4.66 -11.90
N GLY A 59 -9.80 3.63 -11.85
CA GLY A 59 -9.28 2.93 -13.01
C GLY A 59 -9.30 1.42 -12.81
N VAL A 60 -9.02 0.69 -13.87
CA VAL A 60 -8.90 -0.77 -13.87
C VAL A 60 -7.61 -1.16 -14.58
N VAL A 61 -6.88 -2.10 -13.98
CA VAL A 61 -5.69 -2.70 -14.58
C VAL A 61 -6.12 -3.58 -15.77
N TYR A 62 -5.73 -3.22 -16.98
CA TYR A 62 -6.10 -3.99 -18.17
C TYR A 62 -4.92 -4.68 -18.84
N LYS A 63 -3.68 -4.23 -18.57
CA LYS A 63 -2.48 -4.82 -19.13
C LYS A 63 -1.30 -4.70 -18.18
N ILE A 64 -0.51 -5.75 -18.09
CA ILE A 64 0.77 -5.80 -17.39
C ILE A 64 1.83 -6.10 -18.45
N ALA A 65 2.78 -5.19 -18.65
CA ALA A 65 3.87 -5.38 -19.59
C ALA A 65 5.12 -5.87 -18.86
N ASN A 66 5.78 -6.87 -19.44
CA ASN A 66 7.06 -7.33 -18.93
C ASN A 66 8.13 -6.25 -19.13
N PRO A 67 9.13 -6.16 -18.23
CA PRO A 67 10.23 -5.25 -18.41
C PRO A 67 10.96 -5.60 -19.72
N ILE A 68 11.14 -4.60 -20.56
CA ILE A 68 12.03 -4.74 -21.71
C ILE A 68 13.42 -4.57 -21.14
N THR A 69 14.14 -5.66 -20.95
CA THR A 69 15.58 -5.59 -20.74
C THR A 69 16.16 -4.94 -21.99
N ALA A 70 16.56 -3.68 -21.88
CA ALA A 70 17.17 -2.96 -22.98
C ALA A 70 18.42 -3.72 -23.45
N THR A 71 18.33 -4.31 -24.63
CA THR A 71 19.43 -5.02 -25.30
C THR A 71 20.47 -4.03 -25.82
N SER A 72 20.69 -2.95 -25.12
CA SER A 72 21.71 -1.94 -25.45
C SER A 72 22.81 -2.03 -24.42
N GLY A 73 23.80 -2.80 -24.75
CA GLY A 73 25.13 -3.07 -24.27
C GLY A 73 25.86 -2.14 -23.27
N VAL A 74 25.17 -1.58 -22.29
CA VAL A 74 25.81 -0.93 -21.14
C VAL A 74 25.13 -1.48 -19.89
N SER A 75 25.68 -2.54 -19.34
CA SER A 75 25.33 -3.06 -18.02
C SER A 75 25.82 -2.08 -16.96
N SER A 76 24.96 -1.17 -16.53
CA SER A 76 25.10 -0.52 -15.25
C SER A 76 24.34 -1.32 -14.19
N ALA A 77 25.05 -1.57 -13.09
CA ALA A 77 24.72 -2.36 -11.92
C ALA A 77 23.22 -2.49 -11.60
N ALA A 78 22.78 -3.74 -11.41
CA ALA A 78 21.57 -4.17 -10.69
C ALA A 78 20.39 -3.19 -10.70
N GLU A 79 19.86 -2.90 -11.89
CA GLU A 79 18.60 -2.17 -12.01
C GLU A 79 17.46 -3.13 -11.64
N VAL A 80 16.75 -2.82 -10.55
CA VAL A 80 15.58 -3.60 -10.12
C VAL A 80 14.58 -3.61 -11.27
N ALA A 81 14.12 -4.80 -11.68
CA ALA A 81 13.17 -4.93 -12.78
C ALA A 81 11.85 -4.28 -12.42
N ASN A 82 11.49 -3.21 -13.13
CA ASN A 82 10.21 -2.54 -13.00
C ASN A 82 9.26 -3.00 -14.11
N TYR A 83 8.07 -3.40 -13.72
CA TYR A 83 7.00 -3.84 -14.63
C TYR A 83 6.05 -2.69 -14.92
N LYS A 84 5.75 -2.44 -16.20
CA LYS A 84 4.82 -1.39 -16.57
C LYS A 84 3.39 -1.90 -16.51
N VAL A 85 2.63 -1.38 -15.54
CA VAL A 85 1.21 -1.67 -15.38
C VAL A 85 0.40 -0.56 -16.05
N HIS A 86 -0.52 -0.97 -16.90
CA HIS A 86 -1.39 -0.07 -17.66
C HIS A 86 -2.78 -0.06 -17.03
N ILE A 87 -3.21 1.09 -16.58
CA ILE A 87 -4.48 1.33 -15.91
C ILE A 87 -5.34 2.19 -16.81
N ARG A 88 -6.52 1.71 -17.17
CA ARG A 88 -7.51 2.49 -17.92
C ARG A 88 -8.40 3.23 -16.94
N LEU A 89 -8.52 4.53 -17.07
CA LEU A 89 -9.44 5.32 -16.27
C LEU A 89 -10.89 5.05 -16.70
N LEU A 90 -11.79 4.92 -15.73
CA LEU A 90 -13.22 4.79 -15.97
C LEU A 90 -13.80 6.16 -16.28
N THR A 91 -14.54 6.27 -17.38
CA THR A 91 -15.15 7.53 -17.86
C THR A 91 -16.05 8.15 -16.80
N ASP A 92 -16.76 7.33 -16.03
CA ASP A 92 -17.67 7.79 -14.97
C ASP A 92 -16.96 8.58 -13.86
N SER A 93 -15.66 8.35 -13.66
CA SER A 93 -14.90 9.00 -12.59
C SER A 93 -14.48 10.44 -12.94
N TYR A 94 -14.53 10.81 -14.20
CA TYR A 94 -14.14 12.14 -14.68
C TYR A 94 -15.18 12.79 -15.62
N ALA A 95 -16.38 12.21 -15.72
CA ALA A 95 -17.45 12.71 -16.60
C ALA A 95 -17.83 14.17 -16.30
N ASP A 96 -17.79 14.57 -15.04
CA ASP A 96 -18.08 15.94 -14.58
C ASP A 96 -17.02 16.96 -15.01
N LEU A 97 -15.81 16.54 -15.38
CA LEU A 97 -14.76 17.40 -15.92
C LEU A 97 -14.90 17.62 -17.43
N ILE A 98 -15.69 16.77 -18.11
CA ILE A 98 -15.93 16.90 -19.54
C ILE A 98 -17.10 17.85 -19.74
N GLN A 99 -16.80 19.09 -20.10
CA GLN A 99 -17.81 20.08 -20.51
C GLN A 99 -17.93 20.10 -22.02
N GLU A 100 -19.16 20.26 -22.53
CA GLU A 100 -19.38 20.48 -23.96
C GLU A 100 -18.61 21.74 -24.39
N ASN A 101 -17.74 21.60 -25.39
CA ASN A 101 -16.85 22.65 -25.95
C ASN A 101 -15.64 23.03 -25.09
N ALA A 102 -15.33 22.32 -23.99
CA ALA A 102 -14.10 22.52 -23.23
C ALA A 102 -12.95 21.63 -23.72
N ILE A 103 -11.72 22.08 -23.49
CA ILE A 103 -10.52 21.29 -23.78
C ILE A 103 -10.54 20.07 -22.85
N PHE A 104 -10.24 18.90 -23.41
CA PHE A 104 -10.20 17.64 -22.65
C PHE A 104 -9.30 17.79 -21.39
N PRO A 105 -9.77 17.36 -20.20
CA PRO A 105 -9.12 17.68 -18.94
C PRO A 105 -7.72 17.06 -18.79
N PHE A 106 -7.49 15.89 -19.37
CA PHE A 106 -6.19 15.22 -19.28
C PHE A 106 -5.36 15.45 -20.54
N ARG A 107 -4.05 15.67 -20.33
CA ARG A 107 -3.10 15.80 -21.43
C ARG A 107 -2.04 14.70 -21.36
N PRO A 108 -1.57 14.17 -22.50
CA PRO A 108 -0.45 13.27 -22.53
C PRO A 108 0.77 13.89 -21.84
N GLY A 109 1.48 13.11 -21.03
CA GLY A 109 2.65 13.58 -20.28
C GLY A 109 2.34 14.14 -18.88
N MET A 110 1.09 14.15 -18.42
CA MET A 110 0.78 14.44 -17.02
C MET A 110 1.29 13.33 -16.11
N THR A 111 1.83 13.73 -14.94
CA THR A 111 2.25 12.81 -13.90
C THR A 111 1.07 12.37 -13.05
N ALA A 112 1.07 11.10 -12.66
CA ALA A 112 0.04 10.54 -11.81
C ALA A 112 0.63 9.42 -10.93
N SER A 113 0.07 9.27 -9.73
CA SER A 113 0.28 8.13 -8.85
C SER A 113 -0.95 7.22 -8.85
N ALA A 114 -0.76 5.93 -8.57
CA ALA A 114 -1.88 4.99 -8.54
C ALA A 114 -1.74 3.99 -7.39
N ASP A 115 -2.82 3.87 -6.62
CA ASP A 115 -2.98 2.86 -5.57
C ASP A 115 -3.75 1.68 -6.14
N ILE A 116 -3.09 0.56 -6.41
CA ILE A 116 -3.73 -0.65 -6.97
C ILE A 116 -4.26 -1.50 -5.82
N GLN A 117 -5.56 -1.76 -5.83
CA GLN A 117 -6.23 -2.58 -4.83
C GLN A 117 -6.16 -4.05 -5.24
N THR A 118 -5.16 -4.77 -4.74
CA THR A 118 -4.88 -6.17 -5.12
C THR A 118 -5.74 -7.18 -4.38
N LYS A 119 -6.31 -6.81 -3.24
CA LYS A 119 -7.14 -7.69 -2.42
C LYS A 119 -8.25 -6.89 -1.73
N SER A 120 -9.47 -7.35 -1.84
CA SER A 120 -10.62 -6.72 -1.18
C SER A 120 -11.45 -7.79 -0.47
N LYS A 121 -11.88 -7.50 0.74
CA LYS A 121 -12.84 -8.31 1.49
C LYS A 121 -13.93 -7.40 2.06
N VAL A 122 -15.15 -7.90 2.06
CA VAL A 122 -16.31 -7.22 2.63
C VAL A 122 -16.76 -7.92 3.92
N ASN A 123 -17.40 -7.17 4.82
CA ASN A 123 -17.93 -7.69 6.09
C ASN A 123 -16.89 -8.33 6.99
N VAL A 124 -15.69 -7.74 7.07
CA VAL A 124 -14.62 -8.17 7.97
C VAL A 124 -14.56 -7.33 9.23
N VAL A 125 -14.14 -7.94 10.33
CA VAL A 125 -13.83 -7.21 11.56
C VAL A 125 -12.45 -6.61 11.41
N SER A 126 -12.36 -5.30 11.50
CA SER A 126 -11.09 -4.57 11.41
C SER A 126 -10.83 -3.75 12.67
N VAL A 127 -9.57 -3.62 13.02
CA VAL A 127 -9.11 -2.78 14.14
C VAL A 127 -8.04 -1.80 13.64
N PRO A 128 -7.88 -0.65 14.31
CA PRO A 128 -6.77 0.26 13.99
C PRO A 128 -5.42 -0.44 14.12
N LEU A 129 -4.50 -0.17 13.21
CA LEU A 129 -3.19 -0.83 13.16
C LEU A 129 -2.42 -0.75 14.49
N ASN A 130 -2.52 0.37 15.20
CA ASN A 130 -1.85 0.60 16.50
C ASN A 130 -2.39 -0.29 17.64
N ALA A 131 -3.52 -0.96 17.45
CA ALA A 131 -4.10 -1.86 18.44
C ALA A 131 -3.53 -3.27 18.40
N VAL A 132 -2.90 -3.65 17.28
CA VAL A 132 -2.30 -4.97 17.11
C VAL A 132 -0.84 -4.91 17.51
N THR A 133 -0.43 -5.85 18.37
CA THR A 133 0.96 -6.00 18.81
C THR A 133 1.38 -7.45 18.74
N THR A 134 2.68 -7.68 18.54
CA THR A 134 3.26 -9.01 18.61
C THR A 134 3.82 -9.27 20.01
N ARG A 135 3.54 -10.45 20.57
CA ARG A 135 4.03 -10.90 21.86
C ARG A 135 4.58 -12.30 21.74
N ASP A 136 5.65 -12.56 22.50
CA ASP A 136 6.12 -13.92 22.70
C ASP A 136 5.08 -14.72 23.51
N SER A 137 5.13 -16.02 23.43
CA SER A 137 4.22 -16.93 24.15
C SER A 137 4.16 -16.68 25.66
N ASP A 138 5.18 -16.06 26.23
CA ASP A 138 5.29 -15.73 27.66
C ASP A 138 4.77 -14.33 28.03
N GLY A 139 4.14 -13.61 27.11
CA GLY A 139 3.52 -12.29 27.36
C GLY A 139 4.50 -11.13 27.58
N LYS A 140 5.79 -11.33 27.34
CA LYS A 140 6.81 -10.28 27.43
C LYS A 140 7.04 -9.64 26.05
N GLY A 141 6.92 -8.33 25.99
CA GLY A 141 7.31 -7.57 24.79
C GLY A 141 8.83 -7.58 24.64
N LYS A 142 9.30 -7.93 23.47
CA LYS A 142 10.74 -7.92 23.16
C LYS A 142 11.18 -6.49 22.86
N ASP A 143 12.09 -5.96 23.67
CA ASP A 143 12.85 -4.78 23.27
C ASP A 143 13.79 -5.18 22.15
N THR A 144 13.55 -4.69 20.95
CA THR A 144 14.46 -4.84 19.83
C THR A 144 15.69 -3.96 20.13
N LYS A 145 16.61 -4.47 20.94
CA LYS A 145 17.98 -3.93 20.98
C LYS A 145 18.63 -4.35 19.67
N VAL A 146 18.82 -3.40 18.79
CA VAL A 146 19.78 -3.51 17.69
C VAL A 146 21.16 -3.64 18.32
N SER A 147 21.62 -4.86 18.54
CA SER A 147 23.01 -5.13 18.88
C SER A 147 23.81 -5.17 17.58
N SER A 148 24.39 -4.03 17.24
CA SER A 148 25.58 -4.01 16.40
C SER A 148 26.73 -4.61 17.21
N THR A 149 27.45 -5.54 16.60
CA THR A 149 28.86 -5.83 16.78
C THR A 149 29.24 -7.22 17.25
N SER A 150 30.12 -7.77 16.46
CA SER A 150 31.28 -8.64 16.70
C SER A 150 31.09 -10.14 16.71
N ASN A 151 31.73 -10.68 15.67
CA ASN A 151 32.42 -11.95 15.55
C ASN A 151 32.62 -12.71 16.87
N ASN A 152 32.07 -13.93 16.92
CA ASN A 152 32.89 -15.09 17.29
C ASN A 152 32.14 -16.38 16.95
N ASN A 153 32.85 -17.30 16.30
CA ASN A 153 32.47 -18.66 16.02
C ASN A 153 31.99 -19.38 17.29
N ALA A 154 30.72 -19.81 17.28
CA ALA A 154 30.23 -20.90 18.09
C ALA A 154 29.05 -21.54 17.37
N GLU A 155 29.03 -22.85 17.33
CA GLU A 155 28.07 -23.74 16.69
C GLU A 155 26.62 -23.29 16.93
N LYS A 156 25.87 -23.10 15.83
CA LYS A 156 24.44 -22.82 15.87
C LYS A 156 23.68 -24.10 16.17
N GLU A 157 23.23 -24.26 17.38
CA GLU A 157 22.01 -25.02 17.63
C GLU A 157 20.85 -24.39 16.85
N PRO A 158 19.94 -25.20 16.27
CA PRO A 158 18.81 -24.65 15.51
C PRO A 158 17.95 -23.82 16.48
N ALA A 159 17.93 -22.51 16.25
CA ALA A 159 17.05 -21.60 16.97
C ALA A 159 15.60 -22.09 16.81
N LYS A 160 14.96 -22.46 17.92
CA LYS A 160 13.52 -22.66 17.97
C LYS A 160 12.87 -21.43 17.36
N GLU A 161 12.11 -21.62 16.29
CA GLU A 161 11.24 -20.57 15.72
C GLU A 161 10.33 -20.09 16.85
N GLU A 162 10.65 -18.93 17.41
CA GLU A 162 9.79 -18.26 18.39
C GLU A 162 8.53 -17.85 17.63
N VAL A 163 7.43 -18.56 17.87
CA VAL A 163 6.13 -18.23 17.29
C VAL A 163 5.66 -16.93 17.93
N LEU A 164 5.89 -15.82 17.24
CA LEU A 164 5.34 -14.53 17.60
C LEU A 164 3.81 -14.57 17.43
N ASN A 165 3.10 -14.41 18.54
CA ASN A 165 1.64 -14.34 18.53
C ASN A 165 1.19 -12.89 18.36
N GLU A 166 0.32 -12.66 17.40
CA GLU A 166 -0.37 -11.38 17.25
C GLU A 166 -1.49 -11.30 18.28
N VAL A 167 -1.54 -10.21 19.02
CA VAL A 167 -2.49 -10.01 20.11
C VAL A 167 -3.12 -8.63 20.05
N VAL A 168 -4.36 -8.57 20.52
CA VAL A 168 -5.14 -7.34 20.70
C VAL A 168 -5.63 -7.30 22.14
N PHE A 169 -5.66 -6.11 22.70
CA PHE A 169 -6.16 -5.87 24.05
C PHE A 169 -7.58 -5.32 24.01
N ILE A 170 -8.49 -6.02 24.68
CA ILE A 170 -9.92 -5.65 24.78
C ILE A 170 -10.18 -5.12 26.17
N LEU A 171 -10.96 -4.03 26.24
CA LEU A 171 -11.46 -3.48 27.49
C LEU A 171 -12.67 -4.27 27.96
N GLN A 172 -12.61 -4.78 29.20
CA GLN A 172 -13.73 -5.42 29.89
C GLN A 172 -14.55 -4.40 30.70
N LYS A 173 -15.77 -4.79 31.10
CA LYS A 173 -16.69 -3.94 31.90
C LYS A 173 -16.08 -3.45 33.22
N ASP A 174 -15.12 -4.17 33.77
CA ASP A 174 -14.42 -3.86 35.03
C ASP A 174 -13.21 -2.94 34.86
N ASN A 175 -13.08 -2.25 33.73
CA ASN A 175 -11.89 -1.48 33.34
C ASN A 175 -10.60 -2.33 33.34
N LYS A 176 -10.72 -3.63 33.26
CA LYS A 176 -9.60 -4.56 33.10
C LYS A 176 -9.37 -4.86 31.63
N VAL A 177 -8.12 -5.09 31.32
CA VAL A 177 -7.70 -5.44 29.96
C VAL A 177 -7.63 -6.95 29.83
N LYS A 178 -8.16 -7.49 28.75
CA LYS A 178 -8.00 -8.89 28.36
C LYS A 178 -7.17 -8.98 27.09
N MET A 179 -6.12 -9.75 27.14
CA MET A 179 -5.30 -10.07 25.98
C MET A 179 -5.97 -11.18 25.16
N VAL A 180 -6.20 -10.94 23.88
CA VAL A 180 -6.78 -11.91 22.96
C VAL A 180 -5.81 -12.13 21.80
N LYS A 181 -5.50 -13.40 21.54
CA LYS A 181 -4.73 -13.78 20.34
C LYS A 181 -5.61 -13.65 19.13
N VAL A 182 -5.09 -13.01 18.10
CA VAL A 182 -5.79 -12.77 16.85
C VAL A 182 -4.94 -13.28 15.70
N LYS A 183 -5.60 -13.54 14.57
CA LYS A 183 -4.92 -13.79 13.30
C LYS A 183 -5.24 -12.62 12.38
N THR A 184 -4.22 -11.99 11.85
CA THR A 184 -4.35 -10.88 10.91
C THR A 184 -4.31 -11.38 9.46
N ASP A 185 -4.92 -10.65 8.53
CA ASP A 185 -4.86 -10.95 7.09
C ASP A 185 -4.67 -9.64 6.29
N ILE A 186 -5.73 -9.01 5.79
CA ILE A 186 -5.62 -7.81 4.97
C ILE A 186 -5.33 -6.59 5.85
N GLN A 187 -4.36 -5.81 5.41
CA GLN A 187 -3.97 -4.56 6.06
C GLN A 187 -4.09 -3.40 5.08
N ASP A 188 -4.61 -2.29 5.57
CA ASP A 188 -4.62 -0.98 4.93
C ASP A 188 -3.73 -0.01 5.73
N LEU A 189 -3.63 1.25 5.29
CA LEU A 189 -2.83 2.29 5.96
C LEU A 189 -3.24 2.53 7.43
N ASN A 190 -4.52 2.38 7.76
CA ASN A 190 -5.06 2.69 9.08
C ASN A 190 -5.62 1.48 9.83
N PHE A 191 -6.07 0.47 9.11
CA PHE A 191 -6.81 -0.66 9.67
C PHE A 191 -6.20 -1.99 9.23
N ILE A 192 -6.36 -3.00 10.07
CA ILE A 192 -5.98 -4.37 9.78
C ILE A 192 -7.15 -5.30 10.08
N GLU A 193 -7.39 -6.25 9.20
CA GLU A 193 -8.36 -7.32 9.42
C GLU A 193 -7.89 -8.23 10.53
N VAL A 194 -8.78 -8.53 11.46
CA VAL A 194 -8.49 -9.46 12.57
C VAL A 194 -9.58 -10.51 12.68
N SER A 195 -9.15 -11.74 12.89
CA SER A 195 -10.02 -12.87 13.23
C SER A 195 -9.86 -13.22 14.70
N GLY A 196 -10.99 -13.44 15.41
CA GLY A 196 -10.99 -13.79 16.83
C GLY A 196 -11.64 -12.74 17.72
N LEU A 197 -12.05 -11.58 17.19
CA LEU A 197 -12.80 -10.55 17.88
C LEU A 197 -14.29 -10.60 17.51
N LYS A 198 -15.13 -10.06 18.40
CA LYS A 198 -16.55 -9.88 18.14
C LYS A 198 -16.83 -8.43 17.77
N VAL A 199 -17.85 -8.25 16.92
CA VAL A 199 -18.33 -6.90 16.59
C VAL A 199 -18.87 -6.23 17.87
N GLY A 200 -18.37 -5.05 18.19
CA GLY A 200 -18.73 -4.30 19.40
C GLY A 200 -17.70 -4.39 20.53
N ASP A 201 -16.67 -5.21 20.42
CA ASP A 201 -15.57 -5.24 21.39
C ASP A 201 -14.83 -3.89 21.36
N GLN A 202 -14.55 -3.35 22.56
CA GLN A 202 -13.76 -2.13 22.70
C GLN A 202 -12.29 -2.45 22.75
N VAL A 203 -11.55 -2.00 21.74
CA VAL A 203 -10.12 -2.29 21.55
C VAL A 203 -9.27 -1.11 22.03
N ILE A 204 -8.16 -1.40 22.72
CA ILE A 204 -7.23 -0.37 23.20
C ILE A 204 -6.27 0.01 22.06
N THR A 205 -6.28 1.28 21.69
CA THR A 205 -5.51 1.78 20.55
C THR A 205 -4.30 2.63 20.91
N GLY A 206 -4.11 2.98 22.18
CA GLY A 206 -2.98 3.83 22.50
C GLY A 206 -2.84 4.20 23.99
N PRO A 207 -1.71 4.82 24.36
CA PRO A 207 -0.50 5.10 23.55
C PRO A 207 0.22 3.83 23.11
N TYR A 208 0.75 3.79 21.89
CA TYR A 208 1.38 2.58 21.32
C TYR A 208 2.49 2.01 22.20
N SER A 209 3.32 2.86 22.80
CA SER A 209 4.40 2.43 23.71
C SER A 209 3.88 1.61 24.91
N ILE A 210 2.71 1.96 25.44
CA ILE A 210 2.08 1.25 26.55
C ILE A 210 1.49 -0.06 26.04
N VAL A 211 0.76 -0.03 24.94
CA VAL A 211 0.14 -1.21 24.33
C VAL A 211 1.19 -2.24 23.92
N SER A 212 2.32 -1.79 23.32
CA SER A 212 3.37 -2.68 22.83
C SER A 212 4.26 -3.27 23.96
N LYS A 213 4.57 -2.49 25.02
CA LYS A 213 5.58 -2.88 26.01
C LYS A 213 5.03 -3.18 27.40
N THR A 214 4.15 -2.33 27.90
CA THR A 214 3.79 -2.30 29.33
C THR A 214 2.51 -3.05 29.66
N LEU A 215 1.53 -3.01 28.74
CA LEU A 215 0.20 -3.56 29.00
C LEU A 215 0.24 -5.08 29.14
N LYS A 216 -0.35 -5.61 30.21
CA LYS A 216 -0.46 -7.04 30.47
C LYS A 216 -1.91 -7.44 30.64
N ASP A 217 -2.19 -8.73 30.53
CA ASP A 217 -3.50 -9.27 30.82
C ASP A 217 -3.92 -8.94 32.27
N GLY A 218 -5.16 -8.51 32.46
CA GLY A 218 -5.69 -8.10 33.78
C GLY A 218 -5.28 -6.70 34.24
N SER A 219 -4.51 -5.92 33.48
CA SER A 219 -4.14 -4.55 33.85
C SER A 219 -5.37 -3.65 33.94
N LEU A 220 -5.41 -2.76 34.94
CA LEU A 220 -6.42 -1.73 35.06
C LEU A 220 -6.09 -0.55 34.14
N VAL A 221 -7.03 -0.09 33.35
CA VAL A 221 -6.88 1.05 32.45
C VAL A 221 -8.00 2.05 32.63
N LYS A 222 -7.72 3.32 32.36
CA LYS A 222 -8.70 4.40 32.38
C LYS A 222 -8.93 4.87 30.94
N VAL A 223 -10.18 4.89 30.52
CA VAL A 223 -10.55 5.44 29.21
C VAL A 223 -10.44 6.97 29.27
N VAL A 224 -9.66 7.52 28.36
CA VAL A 224 -9.50 8.98 28.19
C VAL A 224 -9.80 9.36 26.74
N THR A 225 -10.25 10.58 26.51
CA THR A 225 -10.43 11.11 25.18
C THR A 225 -9.07 11.34 24.49
N LYS A 226 -9.04 11.26 23.16
CA LYS A 226 -7.81 11.38 22.36
C LYS A 226 -7.04 12.68 22.64
N GLU A 227 -7.74 13.75 23.01
CA GLU A 227 -7.16 15.06 23.33
C GLU A 227 -6.38 15.05 24.64
N LYS A 228 -6.84 14.27 25.64
CA LYS A 228 -6.19 14.17 26.97
C LYS A 228 -5.06 13.13 27.03
N LEU A 229 -4.80 12.41 25.95
CA LEU A 229 -3.70 11.43 25.88
C LEU A 229 -2.32 12.07 25.85
N PHE A 230 -2.22 13.32 25.44
CA PHE A 230 -0.96 14.07 25.26
C PHE A 230 -0.80 15.25 26.22
N GLU A 231 -1.76 15.48 27.14
CA GLU A 231 -1.56 16.39 28.26
C GLU A 231 -0.68 15.68 29.29
N GLU A 232 0.62 15.96 29.22
CA GLU A 232 1.57 15.60 30.29
C GLU A 232 1.18 16.34 31.58
N LYS A 233 1.19 15.55 32.65
CA LYS A 233 1.17 16.08 34.03
C LYS A 233 2.57 16.45 34.46
#